data_f2b4f376e9f9ea89a288914ba44db6a3
#
_entry.id   f2b4f376e9f9ea89a288914ba44db6a3
#
_cell.length_a   1.000
_cell.length_b   1.000
_cell.length_c   1.000
_cell.angle_alpha   90.00
_cell.angle_beta   90.00
_cell.angle_gamma   90.00
#
_symmetry.space_group_name_H-M   'P 1'
#
loop_
_entity.id
_entity.type
_entity.pdbx_description
1 polymer ?
#
loop_
_entity_poly.entity_id
_entity_poly.type
_entity_poly.pdbx_seq_one_letter_code
_entity_poly.pdbx_strand_id
1 'polypeptide(L)'
;MGLRFSTASGYLFSVDNHLSESALEVRNAIKAELKDFLAAQRGYLTSIADELIPVCDALDEYLLDGGKRLRPLFGYAGFLSTGKIPGKNDVRALSSLELLQACALIHDDLMDGSDTRRGKPSIHRQFETLHSKNSLAGAPAQFGQAAAVLLGDLALVWSDQMLHQSGISTESLTAALSIHDEMRVELMAGQYLDVREAGEKVHDVKRSLRIARFKSGKYTIERPLHLGAVIAEPNPNRHAPLLHALSAYGLPLGEAFQLRDDLLGIFGDPATTGKPAGDDLREGKRTVLIAMALEKTSSSGRSELMKHLGASDLTSAQVENLRHIITESGAVAEVEKLINQLADESNSAAHNDVIHEKARPFLLALAESATKRSY
;
A
#
# COMPACT_ATOMS: atom_id res chain seq x y z
N MET A 1 16.17 -8.29 -47.19
CA MET A 1 14.77 -8.49 -46.81
C MET A 1 14.76 -8.68 -45.30
N GLY A 2 14.65 -7.58 -44.56
CA GLY A 2 14.89 -7.52 -43.11
C GLY A 2 13.59 -7.66 -42.33
N LEU A 3 13.54 -8.64 -41.46
CA LEU A 3 12.48 -8.80 -40.46
C LEU A 3 12.73 -7.83 -39.29
N ARG A 4 11.84 -6.88 -39.13
CA ARG A 4 11.79 -5.99 -37.98
C ARG A 4 11.12 -6.75 -36.83
N PHE A 5 11.85 -6.98 -35.75
CA PHE A 5 11.26 -7.35 -34.46
C PHE A 5 10.70 -6.08 -33.82
N SER A 6 9.38 -6.05 -33.64
CA SER A 6 8.66 -5.06 -32.87
C SER A 6 8.89 -5.35 -31.38
N THR A 7 9.55 -4.44 -30.70
CA THR A 7 9.79 -4.48 -29.26
C THR A 7 8.48 -4.19 -28.51
N ALA A 8 8.05 -5.15 -27.69
CA ALA A 8 7.00 -4.99 -26.69
C ALA A 8 7.52 -4.11 -25.54
N SER A 9 7.62 -2.81 -25.75
CA SER A 9 8.07 -1.82 -24.76
C SER A 9 7.07 -0.67 -24.59
N GLY A 10 5.78 -0.90 -24.85
CA GLY A 10 4.77 0.16 -24.92
C GLY A 10 3.87 0.32 -23.69
N TYR A 11 3.91 -0.56 -22.68
CA TYR A 11 2.88 -0.59 -21.63
C TYR A 11 3.32 -0.18 -20.21
N LEU A 12 4.56 0.27 -20.04
CA LEU A 12 5.07 0.72 -18.72
C LEU A 12 5.11 2.25 -18.54
N PHE A 13 4.73 3.03 -19.54
CA PHE A 13 4.97 4.49 -19.57
C PHE A 13 3.82 5.39 -19.12
N SER A 14 2.63 4.89 -18.75
CA SER A 14 1.49 5.78 -18.48
C SER A 14 1.32 6.23 -17.03
N VAL A 15 2.10 5.72 -16.06
CA VAL A 15 1.92 6.00 -14.63
C VAL A 15 3.00 6.90 -14.02
N ASP A 16 4.16 7.03 -14.68
CA ASP A 16 5.32 7.78 -14.14
C ASP A 16 5.38 9.27 -14.56
N ASN A 17 4.45 9.75 -15.36
CA ASN A 17 4.48 11.12 -15.90
C ASN A 17 4.24 12.25 -14.87
N HIS A 18 3.90 11.92 -13.60
CA HIS A 18 3.62 12.92 -12.56
C HIS A 18 4.68 12.98 -11.45
N LEU A 19 5.63 12.06 -11.43
CA LEU A 19 6.73 12.13 -10.47
C LEU A 19 7.87 12.97 -11.04
N SER A 20 8.36 13.92 -10.24
CA SER A 20 9.54 14.71 -10.58
C SER A 20 10.77 13.82 -10.80
N GLU A 21 11.73 14.28 -11.59
CA GLU A 21 13.00 13.57 -11.83
C GLU A 21 13.69 13.17 -10.50
N SER A 22 13.60 14.03 -9.48
CA SER A 22 14.09 13.76 -8.13
C SER A 22 13.38 12.58 -7.44
N ALA A 23 12.09 12.38 -7.66
CA ALA A 23 11.37 11.24 -7.08
C ALA A 23 11.76 9.91 -7.76
N LEU A 24 12.11 9.93 -9.05
CA LEU A 24 12.65 8.77 -9.75
C LEU A 24 14.03 8.40 -9.24
N GLU A 25 14.91 9.37 -8.98
CA GLU A 25 16.22 9.13 -8.36
C GLU A 25 16.09 8.48 -6.98
N VAL A 26 15.18 8.99 -6.14
CA VAL A 26 14.92 8.42 -4.82
C VAL A 26 14.39 6.99 -4.92
N ARG A 27 13.46 6.71 -5.83
CA ARG A 27 12.96 5.34 -6.09
C ARG A 27 14.08 4.39 -6.48
N ASN A 28 15.00 4.83 -7.34
CA ASN A 28 16.15 4.03 -7.75
C ASN A 28 17.10 3.76 -6.57
N ALA A 29 17.35 4.75 -5.71
CA ALA A 29 18.15 4.59 -4.51
C ALA A 29 17.52 3.60 -3.52
N ILE A 30 16.20 3.68 -3.30
CA ILE A 30 15.44 2.73 -2.48
C ILE A 30 15.55 1.32 -3.06
N LYS A 31 15.38 1.16 -4.38
CA LYS A 31 15.51 -0.15 -5.05
C LYS A 31 16.91 -0.73 -4.89
N ALA A 32 17.95 0.09 -4.96
CA ALA A 32 19.33 -0.36 -4.77
C ALA A 32 19.55 -0.86 -3.32
N GLU A 33 19.10 -0.10 -2.29
CA GLU A 33 19.22 -0.52 -0.89
C GLU A 33 18.45 -1.82 -0.58
N LEU A 34 17.24 -1.99 -1.15
CA LEU A 34 16.48 -3.23 -1.05
C LEU A 34 17.22 -4.40 -1.69
N LYS A 35 17.77 -4.20 -2.90
CA LYS A 35 18.52 -5.25 -3.61
C LYS A 35 19.74 -5.72 -2.83
N ASP A 36 20.52 -4.78 -2.28
CA ASP A 36 21.70 -5.11 -1.49
C ASP A 36 21.32 -5.85 -0.20
N PHE A 37 20.25 -5.42 0.46
CA PHE A 37 19.73 -6.09 1.65
C PHE A 37 19.26 -7.52 1.35
N LEU A 38 18.42 -7.70 0.32
CA LEU A 38 17.89 -9.01 -0.07
C LEU A 38 18.99 -9.98 -0.50
N ALA A 39 20.02 -9.50 -1.19
CA ALA A 39 21.19 -10.33 -1.54
C ALA A 39 21.91 -10.87 -0.29
N ALA A 40 22.06 -10.05 0.76
CA ALA A 40 22.62 -10.50 2.02
C ALA A 40 21.72 -11.51 2.74
N GLN A 41 20.39 -11.28 2.75
CA GLN A 41 19.43 -12.21 3.35
C GLN A 41 19.37 -13.54 2.59
N ARG A 42 19.43 -13.51 1.26
CA ARG A 42 19.54 -14.72 0.42
C ARG A 42 20.76 -15.55 0.83
N GLY A 43 21.94 -14.91 0.94
CA GLY A 43 23.16 -15.59 1.37
C GLY A 43 23.01 -16.26 2.73
N TYR A 44 22.34 -15.60 3.68
CA TYR A 44 22.08 -16.16 5.00
C TYR A 44 21.09 -17.35 4.93
N LEU A 45 19.94 -17.20 4.27
CA LEU A 45 18.92 -18.25 4.19
C LEU A 45 19.46 -19.50 3.46
N THR A 46 20.17 -19.33 2.34
CA THR A 46 20.75 -20.46 1.59
C THR A 46 21.87 -21.14 2.36
N SER A 47 22.52 -20.48 3.31
CA SER A 47 23.46 -21.13 4.22
C SER A 47 22.79 -22.05 5.26
N ILE A 48 21.48 -21.87 5.49
CA ILE A 48 20.69 -22.75 6.35
C ILE A 48 20.25 -24.00 5.56
N ALA A 49 19.65 -23.82 4.37
CA ALA A 49 19.21 -24.92 3.51
C ALA A 49 18.90 -24.43 2.09
N ASP A 50 19.18 -25.26 1.06
CA ASP A 50 18.87 -24.95 -0.34
C ASP A 50 17.35 -24.91 -0.59
N GLU A 51 16.54 -25.59 0.21
CA GLU A 51 15.08 -25.57 0.17
C GLU A 51 14.49 -24.18 0.42
N LEU A 52 15.27 -23.22 0.91
CA LEU A 52 14.87 -21.83 1.11
C LEU A 52 15.08 -20.93 -0.13
N ILE A 53 15.68 -21.46 -1.22
CA ILE A 53 15.82 -20.73 -2.48
C ILE A 53 14.49 -20.19 -3.00
N PRO A 54 13.38 -20.99 -3.04
CA PRO A 54 12.07 -20.50 -3.49
C PRO A 54 11.52 -19.36 -2.62
N VAL A 55 11.83 -19.34 -1.32
CA VAL A 55 11.46 -18.23 -0.41
C VAL A 55 12.17 -16.95 -0.82
N CYS A 56 13.48 -17.04 -1.09
CA CYS A 56 14.26 -15.90 -1.55
C CYS A 56 13.76 -15.38 -2.90
N ASP A 57 13.51 -16.31 -3.86
CA ASP A 57 13.02 -15.94 -5.20
C ASP A 57 11.68 -15.21 -5.13
N ALA A 58 10.75 -15.71 -4.31
CA ALA A 58 9.43 -15.11 -4.13
C ALA A 58 9.53 -13.70 -3.52
N LEU A 59 10.35 -13.48 -2.50
CA LEU A 59 10.53 -12.18 -1.84
C LEU A 59 11.32 -11.20 -2.72
N ASP A 60 12.33 -11.66 -3.47
CA ASP A 60 13.05 -10.83 -4.42
C ASP A 60 12.10 -10.33 -5.52
N GLU A 61 11.31 -11.22 -6.12
CA GLU A 61 10.30 -10.86 -7.11
C GLU A 61 9.29 -9.87 -6.53
N TYR A 62 8.74 -10.16 -5.35
CA TYR A 62 7.72 -9.34 -4.70
C TYR A 62 8.19 -7.92 -4.38
N LEU A 63 9.44 -7.78 -3.92
CA LEU A 63 10.03 -6.53 -3.47
C LEU A 63 10.71 -5.74 -4.59
N LEU A 64 11.31 -6.40 -5.60
CA LEU A 64 12.09 -5.70 -6.63
C LEU A 64 11.29 -5.43 -7.90
N ASP A 65 10.23 -6.21 -8.17
CA ASP A 65 9.40 -6.05 -9.37
C ASP A 65 8.25 -5.07 -9.13
N GLY A 66 8.39 -3.87 -9.70
CA GLY A 66 7.33 -2.85 -9.67
C GLY A 66 7.20 -2.12 -8.32
N GLY A 67 6.02 -1.53 -8.11
CA GLY A 67 5.69 -0.73 -6.93
C GLY A 67 6.08 0.74 -7.05
N LYS A 68 5.15 1.62 -6.61
CA LYS A 68 5.34 3.08 -6.66
C LYS A 68 6.27 3.60 -5.58
N ARG A 69 6.62 2.77 -4.59
CA ARG A 69 7.47 3.12 -3.45
C ARG A 69 6.95 4.33 -2.65
N LEU A 70 5.65 4.46 -2.55
CA LEU A 70 5.03 5.67 -1.95
C LEU A 70 5.46 5.88 -0.50
N ARG A 71 5.52 4.82 0.32
CA ARG A 71 5.86 4.94 1.74
C ARG A 71 7.26 5.50 1.96
N PRO A 72 8.32 4.95 1.40
CA PRO A 72 9.64 5.57 1.52
C PRO A 72 9.75 6.93 0.82
N LEU A 73 8.96 7.22 -0.23
CA LEU A 73 8.90 8.56 -0.82
C LEU A 73 8.26 9.57 0.13
N PHE A 74 7.18 9.21 0.84
CA PHE A 74 6.62 10.07 1.89
C PHE A 74 7.60 10.21 3.07
N GLY A 75 8.32 9.16 3.44
CA GLY A 75 9.40 9.25 4.42
C GLY A 75 10.49 10.23 3.99
N TYR A 76 10.89 10.17 2.72
CA TYR A 76 11.85 11.12 2.14
C TYR A 76 11.32 12.56 2.19
N ALA A 77 10.04 12.78 1.84
CA ALA A 77 9.39 14.09 1.94
C ALA A 77 9.34 14.62 3.39
N GLY A 78 9.04 13.75 4.36
CA GLY A 78 9.08 14.10 5.78
C GLY A 78 10.48 14.53 6.24
N PHE A 79 11.52 13.83 5.78
CA PHE A 79 12.91 14.23 6.04
C PHE A 79 13.24 15.60 5.42
N LEU A 80 12.91 15.81 4.15
CA LEU A 80 13.10 17.11 3.47
C LEU A 80 12.37 18.25 4.18
N SER A 81 11.26 17.97 4.86
CA SER A 81 10.46 18.97 5.57
C SER A 81 11.19 19.62 6.74
N THR A 82 12.31 19.03 7.20
CA THR A 82 13.24 19.64 8.17
C THR A 82 14.25 20.60 7.55
N GLY A 83 14.31 20.72 6.23
CA GLY A 83 15.33 21.46 5.48
C GLY A 83 16.62 20.70 5.22
N LYS A 84 16.79 19.50 5.78
CA LYS A 84 17.94 18.62 5.57
C LYS A 84 17.73 17.75 4.31
N ILE A 85 18.81 17.17 3.79
CA ILE A 85 18.79 16.27 2.63
C ILE A 85 19.20 14.87 3.13
N PRO A 86 18.40 13.81 2.84
CA PRO A 86 18.72 12.45 3.25
C PRO A 86 20.02 11.93 2.63
N GLY A 87 20.87 11.31 3.42
CA GLY A 87 22.03 10.55 2.97
C GLY A 87 21.68 9.07 2.74
N LYS A 88 22.69 8.27 2.37
CA LYS A 88 22.52 6.83 2.08
C LYS A 88 21.89 6.07 3.24
N ASN A 89 22.35 6.30 4.46
CA ASN A 89 21.85 5.61 5.65
C ASN A 89 20.38 5.95 5.93
N ASP A 90 19.99 7.19 5.69
CA ASP A 90 18.60 7.65 5.85
C ASP A 90 17.69 6.99 4.81
N VAL A 91 18.12 6.92 3.54
CA VAL A 91 17.41 6.20 2.48
C VAL A 91 17.27 4.72 2.82
N ARG A 92 18.33 4.08 3.34
CA ARG A 92 18.28 2.69 3.81
C ARG A 92 17.27 2.51 4.93
N ALA A 93 17.25 3.39 5.94
CA ALA A 93 16.26 3.36 7.00
C ALA A 93 14.83 3.46 6.46
N LEU A 94 14.57 4.39 5.53
CA LEU A 94 13.26 4.58 4.91
C LEU A 94 12.86 3.40 4.00
N SER A 95 13.82 2.68 3.41
CA SER A 95 13.56 1.50 2.57
C SER A 95 12.96 0.34 3.37
N SER A 96 13.13 0.29 4.70
CA SER A 96 12.49 -0.68 5.59
C SER A 96 10.97 -0.69 5.48
N LEU A 97 10.37 0.43 5.10
CA LEU A 97 8.94 0.58 4.89
C LEU A 97 8.39 -0.30 3.75
N GLU A 98 9.21 -0.65 2.76
CA GLU A 98 8.81 -1.56 1.69
C GLU A 98 8.75 -3.02 2.15
N LEU A 99 9.60 -3.40 3.10
CA LEU A 99 9.55 -4.72 3.74
C LEU A 99 8.29 -4.86 4.61
N LEU A 100 7.96 -3.81 5.39
CA LEU A 100 6.69 -3.75 6.12
C LEU A 100 5.48 -3.81 5.18
N GLN A 101 5.56 -3.13 4.03
CA GLN A 101 4.52 -3.20 2.99
C GLN A 101 4.38 -4.61 2.42
N ALA A 102 5.49 -5.33 2.20
CA ALA A 102 5.44 -6.71 1.71
C ALA A 102 4.73 -7.61 2.74
N CYS A 103 5.07 -7.51 4.03
CA CYS A 103 4.35 -8.19 5.09
C CYS A 103 2.84 -7.92 5.04
N ALA A 104 2.45 -6.65 5.04
CA ALA A 104 1.05 -6.24 5.03
C ALA A 104 0.29 -6.81 3.84
N LEU A 105 0.86 -6.75 2.63
CA LEU A 105 0.19 -7.23 1.42
C LEU A 105 0.16 -8.76 1.30
N ILE A 106 1.22 -9.47 1.75
CA ILE A 106 1.25 -10.94 1.73
C ILE A 106 0.18 -11.50 2.68
N HIS A 107 0.05 -10.91 3.87
CA HIS A 107 -0.97 -11.32 4.83
C HIS A 107 -2.37 -10.89 4.39
N ASP A 108 -2.54 -9.71 3.80
CA ASP A 108 -3.82 -9.22 3.26
C ASP A 108 -4.35 -10.15 2.17
N ASP A 109 -3.50 -10.52 1.19
CA ASP A 109 -3.86 -11.47 0.12
C ASP A 109 -4.32 -12.83 0.66
N LEU A 110 -3.72 -13.29 1.76
CA LEU A 110 -4.12 -14.54 2.39
C LEU A 110 -5.46 -14.40 3.14
N MET A 111 -5.65 -13.30 3.88
CA MET A 111 -6.88 -13.03 4.64
C MET A 111 -8.08 -12.79 3.73
N ASP A 112 -7.88 -12.07 2.62
CA ASP A 112 -8.91 -11.75 1.64
C ASP A 112 -9.16 -12.89 0.65
N GLY A 113 -8.28 -13.93 0.62
CA GLY A 113 -8.33 -15.02 -0.35
C GLY A 113 -8.01 -14.56 -1.78
N SER A 114 -7.27 -13.49 -1.94
CA SER A 114 -6.90 -12.92 -3.26
C SER A 114 -5.94 -13.83 -4.01
N ASP A 115 -6.34 -14.33 -5.18
CA ASP A 115 -5.52 -15.27 -5.97
C ASP A 115 -4.34 -14.58 -6.66
N THR A 116 -4.43 -13.27 -6.92
CA THR A 116 -3.44 -12.54 -7.71
C THR A 116 -3.07 -11.20 -7.08
N ARG A 117 -1.79 -10.80 -7.25
CA ARG A 117 -1.26 -9.49 -6.89
C ARG A 117 -0.37 -8.96 -8.03
N ARG A 118 -0.66 -7.74 -8.51
CA ARG A 118 0.09 -7.11 -9.63
C ARG A 118 0.16 -7.99 -10.89
N GLY A 119 -0.93 -8.71 -11.21
CA GLY A 119 -1.01 -9.59 -12.37
C GLY A 119 -0.26 -10.92 -12.23
N LYS A 120 0.30 -11.22 -11.05
CA LYS A 120 0.99 -12.49 -10.72
C LYS A 120 0.20 -13.24 -9.63
N PRO A 121 0.37 -14.57 -9.50
CA PRO A 121 -0.21 -15.30 -8.37
C PRO A 121 0.26 -14.71 -7.04
N SER A 122 -0.65 -14.62 -6.06
CA SER A 122 -0.30 -14.26 -4.68
C SER A 122 0.63 -15.30 -4.04
N ILE A 123 1.34 -14.96 -2.96
CA ILE A 123 2.35 -15.85 -2.35
C ILE A 123 1.76 -17.20 -1.99
N HIS A 124 0.57 -17.26 -1.39
CA HIS A 124 -0.05 -18.54 -1.02
C HIS A 124 -0.36 -19.40 -2.26
N ARG A 125 -0.73 -18.81 -3.40
CA ARG A 125 -0.97 -19.54 -4.66
C ARG A 125 0.32 -19.98 -5.35
N GLN A 126 1.40 -19.19 -5.24
CA GLN A 126 2.73 -19.58 -5.74
C GLN A 126 3.22 -20.85 -5.00
N PHE A 127 3.12 -20.87 -3.67
CA PHE A 127 3.60 -21.99 -2.86
C PHE A 127 2.67 -23.22 -2.92
N GLU A 128 1.37 -23.04 -3.09
CA GLU A 128 0.44 -24.12 -3.44
C GLU A 128 0.87 -24.81 -4.74
N THR A 129 1.24 -24.02 -5.76
CA THR A 129 1.74 -24.52 -7.03
C THR A 129 3.11 -25.21 -6.87
N LEU A 130 4.00 -24.65 -6.07
CA LEU A 130 5.32 -25.25 -5.76
C LEU A 130 5.17 -26.62 -5.10
N HIS A 131 4.28 -26.73 -4.10
CA HIS A 131 3.97 -27.98 -3.42
C HIS A 131 3.54 -29.06 -4.42
N SER A 132 2.59 -28.72 -5.30
CA SER A 132 2.06 -29.64 -6.32
C SER A 132 3.13 -30.07 -7.33
N LYS A 133 3.96 -29.13 -7.81
CA LYS A 133 5.06 -29.41 -8.75
C LYS A 133 6.12 -30.35 -8.16
N ASN A 134 6.41 -30.21 -6.88
CA ASN A 134 7.40 -31.03 -6.18
C ASN A 134 6.82 -32.33 -5.61
N SER A 135 5.52 -32.60 -5.83
CA SER A 135 4.83 -33.78 -5.33
C SER A 135 5.01 -34.00 -3.82
N LEU A 136 4.96 -32.91 -3.05
CA LEU A 136 5.09 -32.98 -1.60
C LEU A 136 3.85 -33.64 -0.97
N ALA A 137 4.02 -34.25 0.17
CA ALA A 137 2.89 -34.91 0.91
C ALA A 137 2.02 -33.83 1.60
N GLY A 138 0.72 -34.08 1.68
CA GLY A 138 -0.24 -33.20 2.35
C GLY A 138 -1.08 -32.36 1.39
N ALA A 139 -1.74 -31.32 1.92
CA ALA A 139 -2.63 -30.47 1.16
C ALA A 139 -1.86 -29.25 0.58
N PRO A 140 -1.81 -29.06 -0.75
CA PRO A 140 -1.11 -27.94 -1.38
C PRO A 140 -1.58 -26.56 -0.87
N ALA A 141 -2.90 -26.37 -0.73
CA ALA A 141 -3.46 -25.11 -0.25
C ALA A 141 -3.01 -24.78 1.18
N GLN A 142 -2.95 -25.77 2.08
CA GLN A 142 -2.47 -25.56 3.45
C GLN A 142 -0.99 -25.22 3.48
N PHE A 143 -0.18 -25.84 2.63
CA PHE A 143 1.24 -25.48 2.48
C PHE A 143 1.40 -24.04 1.99
N GLY A 144 0.63 -23.64 0.98
CA GLY A 144 0.64 -22.26 0.47
C GLY A 144 0.25 -21.23 1.54
N GLN A 145 -0.79 -21.51 2.33
CA GLN A 145 -1.20 -20.66 3.45
C GLN A 145 -0.09 -20.52 4.51
N ALA A 146 0.52 -21.64 4.92
CA ALA A 146 1.62 -21.63 5.87
C ALA A 146 2.83 -20.82 5.34
N ALA A 147 3.17 -20.98 4.07
CA ALA A 147 4.23 -20.22 3.43
C ALA A 147 3.95 -18.73 3.44
N ALA A 148 2.71 -18.29 3.12
CA ALA A 148 2.34 -16.88 3.13
C ALA A 148 2.46 -16.27 4.54
N VAL A 149 2.03 -16.97 5.59
CA VAL A 149 2.23 -16.50 6.98
C VAL A 149 3.72 -16.31 7.26
N LEU A 150 4.55 -17.33 6.97
CA LEU A 150 5.98 -17.29 7.26
C LEU A 150 6.74 -16.24 6.44
N LEU A 151 6.40 -16.04 5.16
CA LEU A 151 7.05 -15.02 4.32
C LEU A 151 6.63 -13.61 4.74
N GLY A 152 5.37 -13.43 5.15
CA GLY A 152 4.91 -12.17 5.73
C GLY A 152 5.63 -11.84 7.04
N ASP A 153 5.76 -12.81 7.94
CA ASP A 153 6.51 -12.64 9.21
C ASP A 153 7.99 -12.37 8.94
N LEU A 154 8.60 -13.06 7.97
CA LEU A 154 9.99 -12.82 7.57
C LEU A 154 10.18 -11.39 7.04
N ALA A 155 9.26 -10.91 6.22
CA ALA A 155 9.28 -9.52 5.73
C ALA A 155 9.13 -8.51 6.88
N LEU A 156 8.31 -8.80 7.90
CA LEU A 156 8.18 -7.96 9.10
C LEU A 156 9.49 -7.91 9.90
N VAL A 157 10.10 -9.07 10.15
CA VAL A 157 11.41 -9.15 10.85
C VAL A 157 12.49 -8.40 10.06
N TRP A 158 12.50 -8.55 8.74
CA TRP A 158 13.47 -7.86 7.89
C TRP A 158 13.25 -6.33 7.84
N SER A 159 11.99 -5.87 7.99
CA SER A 159 11.72 -4.44 8.13
C SER A 159 12.42 -3.86 9.36
N ASP A 160 12.30 -4.53 10.51
CA ASP A 160 13.02 -4.16 11.72
C ASP A 160 14.55 -4.24 11.53
N GLN A 161 15.03 -5.34 10.98
CA GLN A 161 16.46 -5.55 10.77
C GLN A 161 17.07 -4.47 9.87
N MET A 162 16.39 -4.10 8.78
CA MET A 162 16.87 -3.09 7.86
C MET A 162 16.92 -1.70 8.52
N LEU A 163 15.92 -1.36 9.33
CA LEU A 163 15.88 -0.10 10.08
C LEU A 163 17.02 -0.06 11.14
N HIS A 164 17.16 -1.12 11.94
CA HIS A 164 18.20 -1.21 12.96
C HIS A 164 19.62 -1.17 12.39
N GLN A 165 19.83 -1.78 11.22
CA GLN A 165 21.13 -1.87 10.56
C GLN A 165 21.33 -0.77 9.50
N SER A 166 20.51 0.27 9.50
CA SER A 166 20.58 1.34 8.51
C SER A 166 21.83 2.19 8.60
N GLY A 167 22.42 2.31 9.81
CA GLY A 167 23.59 3.14 10.08
C GLY A 167 23.26 4.62 10.37
N ILE A 168 22.00 4.96 10.64
CA ILE A 168 21.60 6.27 11.19
C ILE A 168 22.11 6.41 12.64
N SER A 169 22.10 7.64 13.19
CA SER A 169 22.54 7.87 14.57
C SER A 169 21.65 7.13 15.58
N THR A 170 22.18 6.83 16.76
CA THR A 170 21.43 6.17 17.85
C THR A 170 20.19 7.00 18.26
N GLU A 171 20.32 8.32 18.28
CA GLU A 171 19.23 9.24 18.61
C GLU A 171 18.14 9.17 17.54
N SER A 172 18.52 9.22 16.25
CA SER A 172 17.60 9.08 15.12
C SER A 172 16.92 7.71 15.13
N LEU A 173 17.67 6.63 15.40
CA LEU A 173 17.11 5.28 15.48
C LEU A 173 16.08 5.17 16.61
N THR A 174 16.41 5.67 17.80
CA THR A 174 15.48 5.64 18.95
C THR A 174 14.17 6.38 18.65
N ALA A 175 14.25 7.56 18.03
CA ALA A 175 13.07 8.31 17.61
C ALA A 175 12.28 7.59 16.51
N ALA A 176 12.99 7.01 15.53
CA ALA A 176 12.39 6.27 14.41
C ALA A 176 11.63 5.02 14.89
N LEU A 177 12.20 4.26 15.84
CA LEU A 177 11.57 3.06 16.39
C LEU A 177 10.22 3.36 17.04
N SER A 178 10.08 4.48 17.76
CA SER A 178 8.80 4.88 18.36
C SER A 178 7.71 5.07 17.31
N ILE A 179 8.02 5.75 16.20
CA ILE A 179 7.07 5.97 15.09
C ILE A 179 6.79 4.66 14.35
N HIS A 180 7.82 3.83 14.14
CA HIS A 180 7.70 2.56 13.44
C HIS A 180 6.84 1.56 14.22
N ASP A 181 6.98 1.51 15.54
CA ASP A 181 6.15 0.68 16.42
C ASP A 181 4.69 1.13 16.40
N GLU A 182 4.45 2.43 16.56
CA GLU A 182 3.09 3.00 16.51
C GLU A 182 2.43 2.70 15.15
N MET A 183 3.15 2.88 14.05
CA MET A 183 2.66 2.60 12.70
C MET A 183 2.24 1.14 12.55
N ARG A 184 3.02 0.18 13.05
CA ARG A 184 2.71 -1.26 12.96
C ARG A 184 1.49 -1.62 13.79
N VAL A 185 1.39 -1.10 15.02
CA VAL A 185 0.22 -1.32 15.88
C VAL A 185 -1.04 -0.76 15.23
N GLU A 186 -1.00 0.47 14.69
CA GLU A 186 -2.12 1.09 13.99
C GLU A 186 -2.54 0.31 12.74
N LEU A 187 -1.57 -0.18 11.95
CA LEU A 187 -1.81 -1.02 10.78
C LEU A 187 -2.53 -2.31 11.15
N MET A 188 -2.01 -3.05 12.15
CA MET A 188 -2.61 -4.32 12.58
C MET A 188 -4.00 -4.12 13.17
N ALA A 189 -4.21 -3.05 13.95
CA ALA A 189 -5.53 -2.69 14.47
C ALA A 189 -6.50 -2.34 13.32
N GLY A 190 -6.05 -1.57 12.34
CA GLY A 190 -6.84 -1.23 11.14
C GLY A 190 -7.24 -2.47 10.34
N GLN A 191 -6.29 -3.39 10.12
CA GLN A 191 -6.53 -4.65 9.42
C GLN A 191 -7.52 -5.55 10.17
N TYR A 192 -7.40 -5.67 11.50
CA TYR A 192 -8.35 -6.42 12.29
C TYR A 192 -9.77 -5.85 12.19
N LEU A 193 -9.89 -4.51 12.22
CA LEU A 193 -11.19 -3.85 12.06
C LEU A 193 -11.79 -4.11 10.68
N ASP A 194 -10.97 -4.16 9.64
CA ASP A 194 -11.42 -4.45 8.26
C ASP A 194 -11.95 -5.89 8.14
N VAL A 195 -11.17 -6.87 8.61
CA VAL A 195 -11.61 -8.28 8.64
C VAL A 195 -12.91 -8.45 9.44
N ARG A 196 -13.03 -7.75 10.56
CA ARG A 196 -14.25 -7.78 11.37
C ARG A 196 -15.44 -7.14 10.65
N GLU A 197 -15.23 -6.01 9.96
CA GLU A 197 -16.28 -5.28 9.24
C GLU A 197 -16.94 -6.13 8.15
N ALA A 198 -16.18 -7.00 7.49
CA ALA A 198 -16.72 -7.93 6.49
C ALA A 198 -17.83 -8.85 7.06
N GLY A 199 -17.78 -9.16 8.37
CA GLY A 199 -18.79 -9.99 9.06
C GLY A 199 -19.96 -9.20 9.67
N GLU A 200 -19.92 -7.85 9.65
CA GLU A 200 -20.98 -7.03 10.26
C GLU A 200 -22.22 -6.92 9.36
N LYS A 201 -23.40 -6.81 10.01
CA LYS A 201 -24.69 -6.68 9.28
C LYS A 201 -25.09 -5.23 8.99
N VAL A 202 -24.54 -4.29 9.75
CA VAL A 202 -24.83 -2.86 9.65
C VAL A 202 -23.60 -2.14 9.14
N HIS A 203 -23.76 -1.34 8.10
CA HIS A 203 -22.68 -0.59 7.47
C HIS A 203 -22.79 0.88 7.85
N ASP A 204 -21.69 1.49 8.25
CA ASP A 204 -21.59 2.89 8.69
C ASP A 204 -20.39 3.55 8.02
N VAL A 205 -20.66 4.61 7.26
CA VAL A 205 -19.65 5.41 6.55
C VAL A 205 -18.52 5.87 7.51
N LYS A 206 -18.87 6.29 8.75
CA LYS A 206 -17.86 6.73 9.73
C LYS A 206 -16.93 5.60 10.14
N ARG A 207 -17.46 4.37 10.25
CA ARG A 207 -16.67 3.18 10.56
C ARG A 207 -15.75 2.83 9.41
N SER A 208 -16.24 2.81 8.16
CA SER A 208 -15.43 2.57 6.97
C SER A 208 -14.32 3.63 6.82
N LEU A 209 -14.59 4.91 7.06
CA LEU A 209 -13.58 5.97 7.08
C LEU A 209 -12.51 5.74 8.17
N ARG A 210 -12.91 5.27 9.35
CA ARG A 210 -11.95 4.94 10.41
C ARG A 210 -11.04 3.79 10.00
N ILE A 211 -11.58 2.74 9.39
CA ILE A 211 -10.80 1.62 8.87
C ILE A 211 -9.81 2.13 7.81
N ALA A 212 -10.29 2.89 6.83
CA ALA A 212 -9.47 3.50 5.78
C ALA A 212 -8.32 4.33 6.36
N ARG A 213 -8.58 5.12 7.42
CA ARG A 213 -7.57 5.93 8.10
C ARG A 213 -6.46 5.08 8.73
N PHE A 214 -6.79 4.04 9.49
CA PHE A 214 -5.81 3.25 10.24
C PHE A 214 -5.16 2.14 9.38
N LYS A 215 -5.95 1.42 8.58
CA LYS A 215 -5.42 0.36 7.69
C LYS A 215 -4.51 0.95 6.60
N SER A 216 -4.82 2.13 6.07
CA SER A 216 -4.17 2.65 4.86
C SER A 216 -3.61 4.06 5.02
N GLY A 217 -4.40 5.04 5.43
CA GLY A 217 -4.04 6.45 5.39
C GLY A 217 -2.83 6.79 6.25
N LYS A 218 -2.89 6.46 7.53
CA LYS A 218 -1.79 6.70 8.47
C LYS A 218 -0.54 5.90 8.08
N TYR A 219 -0.72 4.63 7.82
CA TYR A 219 0.35 3.71 7.47
C TYR A 219 1.06 4.06 6.15
N THR A 220 0.30 4.56 5.16
CA THR A 220 0.88 4.84 3.82
C THR A 220 1.49 6.23 3.74
N ILE A 221 0.97 7.22 4.47
CA ILE A 221 1.32 8.63 4.28
C ILE A 221 1.78 9.29 5.58
N GLU A 222 0.92 9.39 6.60
CA GLU A 222 1.22 10.16 7.81
C GLU A 222 2.45 9.61 8.55
N ARG A 223 2.46 8.33 8.88
CA ARG A 223 3.56 7.71 9.64
C ARG A 223 4.88 7.65 8.90
N PRO A 224 4.93 7.37 7.59
CA PRO A 224 6.15 7.56 6.80
C PRO A 224 6.68 8.98 6.83
N LEU A 225 5.84 10.01 6.70
CA LEU A 225 6.24 11.42 6.86
C LEU A 225 6.87 11.68 8.23
N HIS A 226 6.23 11.21 9.29
CA HIS A 226 6.74 11.32 10.67
C HIS A 226 8.07 10.60 10.83
N LEU A 227 8.19 9.37 10.31
CA LEU A 227 9.43 8.59 10.37
C LEU A 227 10.60 9.36 9.75
N GLY A 228 10.41 9.92 8.56
CA GLY A 228 11.44 10.71 7.90
C GLY A 228 11.80 11.97 8.70
N ALA A 229 10.80 12.69 9.23
CA ALA A 229 11.02 13.89 10.02
C ALA A 229 11.83 13.60 11.30
N VAL A 230 11.51 12.53 12.05
CA VAL A 230 12.23 12.19 13.30
C VAL A 230 13.62 11.61 13.04
N ILE A 231 13.85 10.94 11.91
CA ILE A 231 15.19 10.53 11.51
C ILE A 231 16.07 11.77 11.28
N ALA A 232 15.53 12.78 10.60
CA ALA A 232 16.25 14.03 10.34
C ALA A 232 16.45 14.89 11.59
N GLU A 233 15.43 14.97 12.46
CA GLU A 233 15.46 15.79 13.68
C GLU A 233 14.91 14.95 14.86
N PRO A 234 15.78 14.21 15.57
CA PRO A 234 15.35 13.30 16.62
C PRO A 234 14.91 13.99 17.92
N ASN A 235 15.18 15.29 18.09
CA ASN A 235 14.78 16.02 19.28
C ASN A 235 13.27 16.29 19.34
N PRO A 236 12.52 15.71 20.32
CA PRO A 236 11.07 15.83 20.40
C PRO A 236 10.57 17.30 20.46
N ASN A 237 11.27 18.17 21.14
CA ASN A 237 10.89 19.59 21.25
C ASN A 237 11.00 20.33 19.91
N ARG A 238 11.84 19.85 19.00
CA ARG A 238 12.06 20.47 17.69
C ARG A 238 11.18 19.87 16.62
N HIS A 239 10.95 18.56 16.65
CA HIS A 239 10.14 17.91 15.61
C HIS A 239 8.62 17.97 15.88
N ALA A 240 8.16 18.11 17.14
CA ALA A 240 6.73 18.06 17.45
C ALA A 240 5.85 19.04 16.63
N PRO A 241 6.22 20.33 16.43
CA PRO A 241 5.44 21.22 15.56
C PRO A 241 5.39 20.75 14.10
N LEU A 242 6.51 20.17 13.59
CA LEU A 242 6.58 19.63 12.25
C LEU A 242 5.71 18.40 12.09
N LEU A 243 5.71 17.47 13.05
CA LEU A 243 4.83 16.28 13.01
C LEU A 243 3.37 16.71 12.97
N HIS A 244 2.97 17.72 13.72
CA HIS A 244 1.60 18.26 13.67
C HIS A 244 1.25 18.82 12.28
N ALA A 245 2.15 19.58 11.65
CA ALA A 245 1.95 20.10 10.31
C ALA A 245 1.91 18.98 9.26
N LEU A 246 2.76 17.96 9.39
CA LEU A 246 2.76 16.78 8.52
C LEU A 246 1.50 15.91 8.71
N SER A 247 0.92 15.84 9.91
CA SER A 247 -0.38 15.20 10.12
C SER A 247 -1.52 15.96 9.44
N ALA A 248 -1.50 17.29 9.49
CA ALA A 248 -2.49 18.13 8.80
C ALA A 248 -2.46 17.93 7.27
N TYR A 249 -1.28 17.63 6.71
CA TYR A 249 -1.12 17.24 5.31
C TYR A 249 -1.45 15.76 5.09
N GLY A 250 -0.92 14.86 5.90
CA GLY A 250 -0.89 13.43 5.64
C GLY A 250 -2.21 12.70 5.89
N LEU A 251 -3.00 13.13 6.89
CA LEU A 251 -4.27 12.48 7.23
C LEU A 251 -5.31 12.65 6.11
N PRO A 252 -5.64 13.88 5.65
CA PRO A 252 -6.61 14.02 4.55
C PRO A 252 -6.12 13.35 3.27
N LEU A 253 -4.82 13.45 2.94
CA LEU A 253 -4.27 12.77 1.76
C LEU A 253 -4.38 11.24 1.87
N GLY A 254 -4.15 10.69 3.06
CA GLY A 254 -4.28 9.26 3.31
C GLY A 254 -5.70 8.74 3.14
N GLU A 255 -6.69 9.51 3.57
CA GLU A 255 -8.10 9.20 3.34
C GLU A 255 -8.44 9.30 1.85
N ALA A 256 -8.03 10.37 1.16
CA ALA A 256 -8.24 10.53 -0.28
C ALA A 256 -7.59 9.40 -1.09
N PHE A 257 -6.39 8.96 -0.69
CA PHE A 257 -5.70 7.83 -1.31
C PHE A 257 -6.50 6.54 -1.20
N GLN A 258 -7.03 6.21 -0.03
CA GLN A 258 -7.84 5.00 0.16
C GLN A 258 -9.16 5.08 -0.59
N LEU A 259 -9.86 6.21 -0.52
CA LEU A 259 -11.08 6.42 -1.30
C LEU A 259 -10.86 6.23 -2.81
N ARG A 260 -9.72 6.67 -3.33
CA ARG A 260 -9.31 6.44 -4.71
C ARG A 260 -9.05 4.95 -4.99
N ASP A 261 -8.39 4.24 -4.08
CA ASP A 261 -8.20 2.79 -4.20
C ASP A 261 -9.53 2.03 -4.15
N ASP A 262 -10.50 2.44 -3.33
CA ASP A 262 -11.85 1.87 -3.27
C ASP A 262 -12.61 2.02 -4.62
N LEU A 263 -12.49 3.19 -5.26
CA LEU A 263 -13.05 3.39 -6.62
C LEU A 263 -12.37 2.47 -7.65
N LEU A 264 -11.03 2.36 -7.59
CA LEU A 264 -10.26 1.51 -8.49
C LEU A 264 -10.56 0.02 -8.28
N GLY A 265 -10.81 -0.43 -7.04
CA GLY A 265 -11.16 -1.81 -6.72
C GLY A 265 -12.49 -2.26 -7.35
N ILE A 266 -13.40 -1.31 -7.62
CA ILE A 266 -14.70 -1.59 -8.24
C ILE A 266 -14.70 -1.26 -9.74
N PHE A 267 -14.21 -0.07 -10.13
CA PHE A 267 -14.30 0.46 -11.49
C PHE A 267 -13.03 0.37 -12.31
N GLY A 268 -11.90 0.06 -11.68
CA GLY A 268 -10.61 0.07 -12.34
C GLY A 268 -10.49 -0.95 -13.46
N ASP A 269 -9.71 -0.58 -14.51
CA ASP A 269 -9.34 -1.49 -15.59
C ASP A 269 -8.36 -2.55 -15.06
N PRO A 270 -8.64 -3.85 -15.25
CA PRO A 270 -7.72 -4.94 -14.89
C PRO A 270 -6.31 -4.78 -15.44
N ALA A 271 -6.15 -4.20 -16.64
CA ALA A 271 -4.84 -3.94 -17.24
C ALA A 271 -4.03 -2.91 -16.42
N THR A 272 -4.72 -1.99 -15.73
CA THR A 272 -4.10 -0.95 -14.91
C THR A 272 -3.93 -1.38 -13.45
N THR A 273 -4.93 -2.08 -12.89
CA THR A 273 -4.95 -2.47 -11.47
C THR A 273 -4.18 -3.75 -11.19
N GLY A 274 -4.02 -4.62 -12.20
CA GLY A 274 -3.45 -5.96 -12.05
C GLY A 274 -4.32 -6.93 -11.25
N LYS A 275 -5.61 -6.58 -11.02
CA LYS A 275 -6.64 -7.39 -10.36
C LYS A 275 -7.86 -7.56 -11.27
N PRO A 276 -8.67 -8.61 -11.09
CA PRO A 276 -9.93 -8.77 -11.82
C PRO A 276 -10.87 -7.58 -11.63
N ALA A 277 -11.66 -7.26 -12.64
CA ALA A 277 -12.65 -6.19 -12.56
C ALA A 277 -13.67 -6.47 -11.44
N GLY A 278 -13.87 -5.52 -10.51
CA GLY A 278 -14.79 -5.66 -9.38
C GLY A 278 -14.32 -6.66 -8.32
N ASP A 279 -13.02 -6.78 -8.12
CA ASP A 279 -12.42 -7.69 -7.14
C ASP A 279 -12.93 -7.40 -5.72
N ASP A 280 -12.99 -6.14 -5.32
CA ASP A 280 -13.52 -5.71 -4.02
C ASP A 280 -14.99 -6.14 -3.79
N LEU A 281 -15.78 -6.27 -4.87
CA LEU A 281 -17.16 -6.79 -4.77
C LEU A 281 -17.16 -8.29 -4.45
N ARG A 282 -16.21 -9.06 -5.03
CA ARG A 282 -16.07 -10.52 -4.78
C ARG A 282 -15.48 -10.77 -3.40
N GLU A 283 -14.51 -9.98 -3.00
CA GLU A 283 -13.91 -10.04 -1.65
C GLU A 283 -14.92 -9.56 -0.57
N GLY A 284 -15.99 -8.88 -0.96
CA GLY A 284 -17.02 -8.40 -0.04
C GLY A 284 -16.59 -7.22 0.81
N LYS A 285 -15.61 -6.43 0.33
CA LYS A 285 -15.07 -5.28 1.06
C LYS A 285 -16.14 -4.24 1.36
N ARG A 286 -16.22 -3.83 2.61
CA ARG A 286 -17.16 -2.83 3.12
C ARG A 286 -16.53 -1.44 3.11
N THR A 287 -16.13 -1.01 1.91
CA THR A 287 -15.47 0.28 1.71
C THR A 287 -16.42 1.45 1.95
N VAL A 288 -15.85 2.66 2.04
CA VAL A 288 -16.63 3.90 2.15
C VAL A 288 -17.61 4.04 0.97
N LEU A 289 -17.18 3.68 -0.24
CA LEU A 289 -18.01 3.71 -1.45
C LEU A 289 -19.22 2.78 -1.32
N ILE A 290 -19.03 1.55 -0.84
CA ILE A 290 -20.11 0.58 -0.62
C ILE A 290 -21.05 1.04 0.48
N ALA A 291 -20.54 1.57 1.59
CA ALA A 291 -21.36 2.08 2.68
C ALA A 291 -22.26 3.24 2.20
N MET A 292 -21.69 4.21 1.47
CA MET A 292 -22.46 5.31 0.87
C MET A 292 -23.51 4.82 -0.14
N ALA A 293 -23.15 3.85 -1.00
CA ALA A 293 -24.09 3.28 -1.95
C ALA A 293 -25.28 2.60 -1.26
N LEU A 294 -25.00 1.83 -0.19
CA LEU A 294 -26.04 1.17 0.61
C LEU A 294 -26.97 2.17 1.33
N GLU A 295 -26.46 3.31 1.76
CA GLU A 295 -27.28 4.37 2.39
C GLU A 295 -28.21 5.06 1.39
N LYS A 296 -27.75 5.26 0.15
CA LYS A 296 -28.40 6.13 -0.85
C LYS A 296 -29.26 5.39 -1.87
N THR A 297 -28.98 4.12 -2.12
CA THR A 297 -29.70 3.36 -3.15
C THR A 297 -31.13 3.01 -2.73
N SER A 298 -31.98 2.65 -3.71
CA SER A 298 -33.33 2.15 -3.46
C SER A 298 -33.35 0.86 -2.63
N SER A 299 -34.50 0.51 -2.06
CA SER A 299 -34.65 -0.76 -1.32
C SER A 299 -34.31 -1.98 -2.16
N SER A 300 -34.66 -1.97 -3.47
CA SER A 300 -34.28 -3.06 -4.40
C SER A 300 -32.78 -3.08 -4.67
N GLY A 301 -32.14 -1.93 -4.90
CA GLY A 301 -30.69 -1.83 -5.10
C GLY A 301 -29.92 -2.29 -3.87
N ARG A 302 -30.37 -1.90 -2.67
CA ARG A 302 -29.78 -2.38 -1.40
C ARG A 302 -29.86 -3.90 -1.27
N SER A 303 -31.04 -4.49 -1.58
CA SER A 303 -31.22 -5.94 -1.53
C SER A 303 -30.28 -6.66 -2.50
N GLU A 304 -30.11 -6.11 -3.70
CA GLU A 304 -29.25 -6.68 -4.73
C GLU A 304 -27.75 -6.57 -4.35
N LEU A 305 -27.30 -5.40 -3.86
CA LEU A 305 -25.94 -5.24 -3.33
C LEU A 305 -25.66 -6.22 -2.19
N MET A 306 -26.53 -6.29 -1.18
CA MET A 306 -26.35 -7.17 -0.01
C MET A 306 -26.38 -8.65 -0.37
N LYS A 307 -27.11 -9.05 -1.41
CA LYS A 307 -27.19 -10.43 -1.87
C LYS A 307 -25.88 -10.91 -2.53
N HIS A 308 -25.23 -10.02 -3.26
CA HIS A 308 -24.11 -10.39 -4.12
C HIS A 308 -22.73 -9.97 -3.59
N LEU A 309 -22.67 -9.03 -2.65
CA LEU A 309 -21.41 -8.56 -2.07
C LEU A 309 -20.74 -9.68 -1.26
N GLY A 310 -19.52 -10.06 -1.67
CA GLY A 310 -18.77 -11.18 -1.08
C GLY A 310 -19.02 -12.54 -1.76
N ALA A 311 -19.75 -12.57 -2.86
CA ALA A 311 -19.92 -13.79 -3.65
C ALA A 311 -18.71 -13.95 -4.60
N SER A 312 -17.86 -14.94 -4.34
CA SER A 312 -16.63 -15.19 -5.10
C SER A 312 -16.88 -15.61 -6.56
N ASP A 313 -18.08 -16.10 -6.87
CA ASP A 313 -18.50 -16.61 -8.17
C ASP A 313 -19.30 -15.58 -9.02
N LEU A 314 -19.19 -14.27 -8.68
CA LEU A 314 -19.85 -13.20 -9.45
C LEU A 314 -19.47 -13.27 -10.93
N THR A 315 -20.51 -13.35 -11.77
CA THR A 315 -20.36 -13.24 -13.22
C THR A 315 -20.08 -11.79 -13.62
N SER A 316 -19.49 -11.58 -14.80
CA SER A 316 -19.25 -10.22 -15.33
C SER A 316 -20.57 -9.40 -15.43
N ALA A 317 -21.69 -10.02 -15.79
CA ALA A 317 -22.97 -9.35 -15.85
C ALA A 317 -23.46 -8.90 -14.46
N GLN A 318 -23.23 -9.69 -13.42
CA GLN A 318 -23.57 -9.30 -12.05
C GLN A 318 -22.67 -8.17 -11.55
N VAL A 319 -21.37 -8.21 -11.83
CA VAL A 319 -20.44 -7.12 -11.51
C VAL A 319 -20.90 -5.81 -12.16
N GLU A 320 -21.27 -5.83 -13.45
CA GLU A 320 -21.76 -4.65 -14.14
C GLU A 320 -23.10 -4.14 -13.59
N ASN A 321 -24.01 -5.02 -13.19
CA ASN A 321 -25.24 -4.64 -12.51
C ASN A 321 -24.98 -3.95 -11.17
N LEU A 322 -24.04 -4.49 -10.36
CA LEU A 322 -23.66 -3.86 -9.09
C LEU A 322 -22.99 -2.50 -9.29
N ARG A 323 -22.11 -2.37 -10.27
CA ARG A 323 -21.51 -1.09 -10.67
C ARG A 323 -22.57 -0.05 -11.06
N HIS A 324 -23.57 -0.48 -11.84
CA HIS A 324 -24.67 0.38 -12.23
C HIS A 324 -25.46 0.87 -10.99
N ILE A 325 -25.82 -0.03 -10.06
CA ILE A 325 -26.52 0.33 -8.82
C ILE A 325 -25.71 1.32 -7.99
N ILE A 326 -24.38 1.10 -7.84
CA ILE A 326 -23.48 1.98 -7.10
C ILE A 326 -23.43 3.36 -7.76
N THR A 327 -23.36 3.42 -9.09
CA THR A 327 -23.30 4.69 -9.84
C THR A 327 -24.62 5.46 -9.74
N GLU A 328 -25.77 4.79 -9.96
CA GLU A 328 -27.09 5.40 -9.88
C GLU A 328 -27.46 5.88 -8.46
N SER A 329 -26.84 5.31 -7.42
CA SER A 329 -27.00 5.79 -6.04
C SER A 329 -26.41 7.20 -5.82
N GLY A 330 -25.54 7.67 -6.71
CA GLY A 330 -24.79 8.91 -6.57
C GLY A 330 -23.56 8.82 -5.65
N ALA A 331 -23.25 7.63 -5.09
CA ALA A 331 -22.13 7.43 -4.18
C ALA A 331 -20.78 7.72 -4.85
N VAL A 332 -20.62 7.34 -6.13
CA VAL A 332 -19.37 7.61 -6.88
C VAL A 332 -19.06 9.10 -6.94
N ALA A 333 -20.07 9.92 -7.31
CA ALA A 333 -19.88 11.37 -7.41
C ALA A 333 -19.56 12.01 -6.04
N GLU A 334 -20.14 11.49 -4.96
CA GLU A 334 -19.87 11.98 -3.61
C GLU A 334 -18.49 11.60 -3.12
N VAL A 335 -18.03 10.37 -3.38
CA VAL A 335 -16.66 9.93 -3.07
C VAL A 335 -15.63 10.75 -3.87
N GLU A 336 -15.87 11.00 -5.17
CA GLU A 336 -15.01 11.86 -5.98
C GLU A 336 -14.94 13.30 -5.43
N LYS A 337 -16.07 13.84 -5.00
CA LYS A 337 -16.11 15.16 -4.35
C LYS A 337 -15.30 15.17 -3.05
N LEU A 338 -15.44 14.12 -2.24
CA LEU A 338 -14.69 13.99 -0.98
C LEU A 338 -13.18 13.86 -1.23
N ILE A 339 -12.76 13.08 -2.24
CA ILE A 339 -11.35 12.96 -2.63
C ILE A 339 -10.77 14.33 -2.98
N ASN A 340 -11.47 15.11 -3.82
CA ASN A 340 -11.01 16.44 -4.22
C ASN A 340 -10.90 17.39 -3.01
N GLN A 341 -11.88 17.37 -2.13
CA GLN A 341 -11.90 18.19 -0.92
C GLN A 341 -10.71 17.86 0.01
N LEU A 342 -10.46 16.57 0.27
CA LEU A 342 -9.35 16.11 1.08
C LEU A 342 -7.98 16.40 0.43
N ALA A 343 -7.89 16.32 -0.89
CA ALA A 343 -6.68 16.69 -1.64
C ALA A 343 -6.39 18.19 -1.53
N ASP A 344 -7.42 19.05 -1.61
CA ASP A 344 -7.28 20.50 -1.45
C ASP A 344 -6.87 20.89 -0.02
N GLU A 345 -7.43 20.22 1.00
CA GLU A 345 -7.02 20.38 2.40
C GLU A 345 -5.55 20.01 2.59
N SER A 346 -5.11 18.89 2.05
CA SER A 346 -3.72 18.44 2.08
C SER A 346 -2.79 19.44 1.37
N ASN A 347 -3.14 19.84 0.14
CA ASN A 347 -2.34 20.81 -0.62
C ASN A 347 -2.19 22.14 0.12
N SER A 348 -3.25 22.60 0.79
CA SER A 348 -3.21 23.82 1.62
C SER A 348 -2.26 23.65 2.81
N ALA A 349 -2.32 22.49 3.48
CA ALA A 349 -1.46 22.15 4.61
C ALA A 349 0.03 22.06 4.23
N ALA A 350 0.37 21.67 2.99
CA ALA A 350 1.74 21.62 2.50
C ALA A 350 2.44 23.02 2.53
N HIS A 351 1.67 24.10 2.58
CA HIS A 351 2.18 25.47 2.64
C HIS A 351 2.38 25.99 4.08
N ASN A 352 2.20 25.14 5.11
CA ASN A 352 2.48 25.50 6.49
C ASN A 352 3.95 25.97 6.64
N ASP A 353 4.17 27.07 7.38
CA ASP A 353 5.48 27.70 7.53
C ASP A 353 6.51 26.81 8.26
N VAL A 354 6.04 25.84 9.04
CA VAL A 354 6.91 24.87 9.73
C VAL A 354 7.50 23.84 8.74
N ILE A 355 6.83 23.61 7.61
CA ILE A 355 7.33 22.72 6.54
C ILE A 355 8.33 23.51 5.69
N HIS A 356 9.57 23.03 5.66
CA HIS A 356 10.62 23.69 4.89
C HIS A 356 10.26 23.74 3.38
N GLU A 357 10.50 24.88 2.75
CA GLU A 357 10.10 25.15 1.35
C GLU A 357 10.61 24.12 0.34
N LYS A 358 11.78 23.53 0.56
CA LYS A 358 12.35 22.48 -0.30
C LYS A 358 11.48 21.22 -0.39
N ALA A 359 10.67 20.92 0.63
CA ALA A 359 9.80 19.75 0.62
C ALA A 359 8.50 20.01 -0.15
N ARG A 360 8.03 21.24 -0.25
CA ARG A 360 6.71 21.59 -0.82
C ARG A 360 6.49 21.04 -2.23
N PRO A 361 7.39 21.25 -3.22
CA PRO A 361 7.18 20.70 -4.55
C PRO A 361 7.06 19.18 -4.56
N PHE A 362 7.86 18.52 -3.72
CA PHE A 362 7.84 17.06 -3.60
C PHE A 362 6.53 16.55 -2.97
N LEU A 363 6.05 17.20 -1.90
CA LEU A 363 4.77 16.90 -1.26
C LEU A 363 3.60 17.08 -2.24
N LEU A 364 3.54 18.19 -2.98
CA LEU A 364 2.49 18.46 -3.96
C LEU A 364 2.48 17.43 -5.09
N ALA A 365 3.65 17.03 -5.61
CA ALA A 365 3.75 15.98 -6.62
C ALA A 365 3.29 14.61 -6.09
N LEU A 366 3.61 14.27 -4.84
CA LEU A 366 3.14 13.05 -4.20
C LEU A 366 1.61 13.07 -3.99
N ALA A 367 1.04 14.20 -3.58
CA ALA A 367 -0.41 14.37 -3.44
C ALA A 367 -1.13 14.13 -4.77
N GLU A 368 -0.63 14.71 -5.85
CA GLU A 368 -1.16 14.50 -7.19
C GLU A 368 -1.07 13.02 -7.60
N SER A 369 0.09 12.38 -7.44
CA SER A 369 0.29 10.96 -7.74
C SER A 369 -0.59 10.03 -6.90
N ALA A 370 -0.94 10.42 -5.68
CA ALA A 370 -1.78 9.63 -4.78
C ALA A 370 -3.27 9.70 -5.16
N THR A 371 -3.76 10.86 -5.61
CA THR A 371 -5.18 11.13 -5.82
C THR A 371 -5.64 11.10 -7.27
N LYS A 372 -4.77 11.48 -8.23
CA LYS A 372 -5.12 11.50 -9.66
C LYS A 372 -4.75 10.19 -10.34
N ARG A 373 -5.53 9.16 -10.08
CA ARG A 373 -5.50 7.88 -10.79
C ARG A 373 -6.82 7.71 -11.52
N SER A 374 -6.77 7.56 -12.85
CA SER A 374 -7.94 7.22 -13.65
C SER A 374 -8.28 5.74 -13.55
N TYR A 375 -9.56 5.40 -13.50
CA TYR A 375 -10.12 4.05 -13.63
C TYR A 375 -10.67 3.83 -15.05
#